data_42b015497ba9681ada95d8ddaa35c2fe
#
_entry.id   42b015497ba9681ada95d8ddaa35c2fe
#
_cell.length_a   1.000
_cell.length_b   1.000
_cell.length_c   1.000
_cell.angle_alpha   90.00
_cell.angle_beta   90.00
_cell.angle_gamma   90.00
#
_symmetry.space_group_name_H-M   'P 1'
#
loop_
_entity.id
_entity.type
_entity.pdbx_description
1 polymer ?
#
loop_
_entity_poly.entity_id
_entity_poly.type
_entity_poly.pdbx_seq_one_letter_code
_entity_poly.pdbx_strand_id
1 'polypeptide(L)'
;MKKYLLPLFAGLTLILNSCKKSQDNAPQNVDEPQISIQSVNCPSFVNSTWVNVFGGKGLFKFELLNSNNTVSSTVKDSIDLTQLSTYTKDLPKGTYNIYLSSKNQTSVADTFIRFNAQITRLTLAQKQTASLTGTTNDALITINKNLVAANNTPSFKADSITSPFKFALINGYYYLYVKGGIAGAVTFSDNATGQTVTKRLSTITLNQYNLGVQHNNGTLQVIFTPFAYNSVNASSSTLLTLNINTNDYYFINSNVYFIATDQNGKVLNAVKYINGTSTFKLSSLTAFEQDRFNFFIVINPIISGFNPSITGYLQVKKGSVYTNITQGLPQKNFTILKPHLKNVPVFDNIAMSTATIDRYINKLSDTAYLQQLVYQEGSKLWVQMLSNNQYSYNFLTIPKGTADLDVDLHQLTQTPLVKHVTAPGNYFFYSINAKPDTDYAQGYRFYTMSTIANSGDIYYPRETFPEYDIYTGYTIGQFQYSFVLTGKTIPDQAPGFDASFSVSGNNLTNFSSTCSGKFDYYHASFLNVHAGGNLNVELYSPSAGNCNSFVLPDFSQYLNMPTFNPAAEILTNFELEQYSGFNEQNFTYKNVNRIFSFRNFNCKSISKAFN
;
A
#
# COMPACT_ATOMS: atom_id res chain seq x y z
N MET A 1 22.25 12.52 -51.58
CA MET A 1 21.66 12.82 -52.91
C MET A 1 20.17 13.02 -52.73
N LYS A 2 19.69 14.18 -53.27
CA LYS A 2 18.28 14.55 -53.59
C LYS A 2 17.29 14.53 -52.45
N LYS A 3 16.84 15.65 -51.91
CA LYS A 3 16.21 16.90 -52.44
C LYS A 3 14.70 16.77 -52.64
N TYR A 4 13.96 17.70 -51.94
CA TYR A 4 12.72 18.42 -52.28
C TYR A 4 11.40 17.67 -52.06
N LEU A 5 10.30 18.21 -51.59
CA LEU A 5 9.68 19.55 -51.71
C LEU A 5 8.58 19.75 -50.66
N LEU A 6 8.50 20.94 -50.15
CA LEU A 6 7.26 21.56 -49.59
C LEU A 6 6.32 21.92 -50.76
N PRO A 7 5.01 22.05 -50.54
CA PRO A 7 4.35 23.31 -50.75
C PRO A 7 3.42 23.76 -49.63
N LEU A 8 3.63 24.90 -49.21
CA LEU A 8 2.88 26.13 -49.02
C LEU A 8 1.44 26.08 -49.58
N PHE A 9 0.43 26.21 -48.71
CA PHE A 9 -0.87 26.80 -49.07
C PHE A 9 -1.27 27.85 -48.08
N ALA A 10 -1.31 29.06 -48.59
CA ALA A 10 -1.76 30.26 -47.93
C ALA A 10 -3.28 30.43 -48.11
N GLY A 11 -3.90 30.97 -47.04
CA GLY A 11 -4.96 31.94 -47.21
C GLY A 11 -6.38 31.43 -47.37
N LEU A 12 -7.18 31.58 -46.33
CA LEU A 12 -8.46 32.30 -46.43
C LEU A 12 -8.93 32.78 -45.06
N THR A 13 -8.69 34.00 -44.78
CA THR A 13 -9.30 34.75 -43.67
C THR A 13 -10.76 35.02 -44.01
N LEU A 14 -11.68 34.33 -43.36
CA LEU A 14 -13.10 34.75 -43.30
C LEU A 14 -13.32 35.51 -41.98
N ILE A 15 -13.39 36.82 -42.13
CA ILE A 15 -13.83 37.73 -41.09
C ILE A 15 -15.34 37.57 -40.98
N LEU A 16 -15.79 36.85 -39.95
CA LEU A 16 -17.17 36.96 -39.48
C LEU A 16 -17.20 37.98 -38.37
N ASN A 17 -17.66 39.17 -38.72
CA ASN A 17 -18.11 40.17 -37.76
C ASN A 17 -19.29 39.59 -36.98
N SER A 18 -19.01 38.97 -35.84
CA SER A 18 -20.03 38.69 -34.83
C SER A 18 -20.21 39.93 -33.97
N CYS A 19 -21.41 40.48 -33.97
CA CYS A 19 -21.84 41.56 -33.10
C CYS A 19 -21.37 41.32 -31.67
N LYS A 20 -20.50 42.16 -31.18
CA LYS A 20 -20.26 42.32 -29.74
C LYS A 20 -21.54 42.83 -29.11
N LYS A 21 -22.34 41.93 -28.54
CA LYS A 21 -23.26 42.28 -27.48
C LYS A 21 -22.39 42.79 -26.34
N SER A 22 -22.53 44.04 -25.98
CA SER A 22 -21.93 44.62 -24.77
C SER A 22 -22.27 43.68 -23.61
N GLN A 23 -21.30 42.96 -23.11
CA GLN A 23 -21.41 42.38 -21.78
C GLN A 23 -21.42 43.56 -20.82
N ASP A 24 -22.59 43.87 -20.28
CA ASP A 24 -22.68 44.55 -19.02
C ASP A 24 -21.79 43.78 -18.05
N ASN A 25 -20.71 44.43 -17.62
CA ASN A 25 -19.91 43.95 -16.49
C ASN A 25 -20.78 44.03 -15.24
N ALA A 26 -21.66 43.06 -15.05
CA ALA A 26 -22.15 42.77 -13.71
C ALA A 26 -20.90 42.51 -12.85
N PRO A 27 -20.77 43.16 -11.68
CA PRO A 27 -19.63 42.93 -10.82
C PRO A 27 -19.51 41.40 -10.60
N GLN A 28 -18.38 40.84 -10.97
CA GLN A 28 -18.04 39.46 -10.59
C GLN A 28 -18.19 39.40 -9.08
N ASN A 29 -19.19 38.64 -8.65
CA ASN A 29 -19.43 38.39 -7.23
C ASN A 29 -18.30 37.45 -6.78
N VAL A 30 -17.24 38.07 -6.25
CA VAL A 30 -15.94 37.42 -5.93
C VAL A 30 -16.07 36.40 -4.79
N ASP A 31 -17.28 36.14 -4.28
CA ASP A 31 -17.52 35.38 -3.03
C ASP A 31 -18.64 34.34 -3.09
N GLU A 32 -19.03 33.82 -4.24
CA GLU A 32 -19.96 32.69 -4.24
C GLU A 32 -19.23 31.42 -3.78
N PRO A 33 -19.69 30.80 -2.68
CA PRO A 33 -19.04 29.56 -2.21
C PRO A 33 -19.29 28.41 -3.19
N GLN A 34 -18.28 27.58 -3.32
CA GLN A 34 -18.29 26.40 -4.20
C GLN A 34 -18.55 25.15 -3.40
N ILE A 35 -19.46 24.30 -3.87
CA ILE A 35 -19.59 22.94 -3.36
C ILE A 35 -18.89 21.95 -4.31
N SER A 36 -18.11 21.05 -3.73
CA SER A 36 -17.53 19.87 -4.40
C SER A 36 -18.20 18.61 -3.88
N ILE A 37 -18.60 17.71 -4.76
CA ILE A 37 -19.17 16.42 -4.35
C ILE A 37 -18.09 15.34 -4.46
N GLN A 38 -17.66 14.83 -3.32
CA GLN A 38 -16.58 13.85 -3.24
C GLN A 38 -17.05 12.43 -3.59
N SER A 39 -18.23 12.04 -3.09
CA SER A 39 -18.72 10.67 -3.25
C SER A 39 -20.23 10.56 -3.05
N VAL A 40 -20.76 9.43 -3.50
CA VAL A 40 -22.08 8.94 -3.13
C VAL A 40 -21.88 7.62 -2.35
N ASN A 41 -22.33 7.60 -1.12
CA ASN A 41 -22.28 6.43 -0.24
C ASN A 41 -23.58 5.65 -0.38
N CYS A 42 -23.66 4.79 -1.39
CA CYS A 42 -24.74 3.81 -1.51
C CYS A 42 -24.48 2.61 -0.60
N PRO A 43 -25.54 1.97 -0.07
CA PRO A 43 -25.39 0.75 0.72
C PRO A 43 -24.69 -0.33 -0.11
N SER A 44 -23.84 -1.11 0.56
CA SER A 44 -23.25 -2.31 -0.03
C SER A 44 -24.33 -3.38 -0.22
N PHE A 45 -24.16 -4.22 -1.24
CA PHE A 45 -24.97 -5.43 -1.35
C PHE A 45 -24.66 -6.37 -0.18
N VAL A 46 -25.66 -7.09 0.27
CA VAL A 46 -25.56 -7.97 1.45
C VAL A 46 -24.43 -8.98 1.26
N ASN A 47 -23.53 -9.07 2.24
CA ASN A 47 -22.35 -9.94 2.25
C ASN A 47 -21.44 -9.77 1.00
N SER A 48 -21.40 -8.56 0.44
CA SER A 48 -20.68 -8.27 -0.79
C SER A 48 -19.46 -7.40 -0.52
N THR A 49 -18.35 -7.73 -1.19
CA THR A 49 -17.17 -6.87 -1.33
C THR A 49 -17.22 -6.03 -2.59
N TRP A 50 -18.33 -6.09 -3.31
CA TRP A 50 -18.52 -5.42 -4.59
C TRP A 50 -18.49 -3.90 -4.43
N VAL A 51 -17.65 -3.27 -5.21
CA VAL A 51 -17.62 -1.81 -5.32
C VAL A 51 -18.66 -1.38 -6.36
N ASN A 52 -19.63 -0.57 -5.96
CA ASN A 52 -20.67 -0.10 -6.85
C ASN A 52 -20.09 0.64 -8.06
N VAL A 53 -20.55 0.26 -9.25
CA VAL A 53 -20.13 0.88 -10.51
C VAL A 53 -21.09 2.00 -10.84
N PHE A 54 -20.61 3.23 -10.72
CA PHE A 54 -21.35 4.43 -11.10
C PHE A 54 -21.02 4.80 -12.54
N GLY A 55 -22.03 5.21 -13.30
CA GLY A 55 -21.84 5.65 -14.68
C GLY A 55 -23.12 6.14 -15.32
N GLY A 56 -22.98 6.57 -16.58
CA GLY A 56 -24.07 7.23 -17.27
C GLY A 56 -24.34 8.63 -16.70
N LYS A 57 -25.53 9.18 -16.99
CA LYS A 57 -25.91 10.53 -16.56
C LYS A 57 -26.59 10.53 -15.20
N GLY A 58 -26.21 11.47 -14.34
CA GLY A 58 -26.89 11.84 -13.10
C GLY A 58 -27.56 13.19 -13.21
N LEU A 59 -28.55 13.41 -12.34
CA LEU A 59 -29.28 14.67 -12.21
C LEU A 59 -29.13 15.20 -10.80
N PHE A 60 -28.52 16.35 -10.67
CA PHE A 60 -28.51 17.13 -9.44
C PHE A 60 -29.74 18.02 -9.34
N LYS A 61 -30.23 18.17 -8.10
CA LYS A 61 -31.19 19.17 -7.70
C LYS A 61 -30.69 19.82 -6.40
N PHE A 62 -30.46 21.13 -6.44
CA PHE A 62 -30.05 21.93 -5.30
C PHE A 62 -31.24 22.82 -4.91
N GLU A 63 -31.77 22.63 -3.71
CA GLU A 63 -32.89 23.40 -3.17
C GLU A 63 -32.36 24.32 -2.07
N LEU A 64 -32.35 25.62 -2.31
CA LEU A 64 -32.03 26.63 -1.29
C LEU A 64 -33.23 26.78 -0.35
N LEU A 65 -32.96 26.69 0.94
CA LEU A 65 -33.97 26.82 1.99
C LEU A 65 -33.97 28.26 2.56
N ASN A 66 -35.18 28.79 2.82
CA ASN A 66 -35.34 30.01 3.58
C ASN A 66 -35.28 29.73 5.11
N SER A 67 -35.43 30.78 5.93
CA SER A 67 -35.41 30.71 7.39
C SER A 67 -36.45 29.75 7.99
N ASN A 68 -37.57 29.53 7.28
CA ASN A 68 -38.66 28.63 7.68
C ASN A 68 -38.46 27.18 7.16
N ASN A 69 -37.29 26.87 6.61
CA ASN A 69 -36.97 25.58 5.98
C ASN A 69 -37.85 25.20 4.78
N THR A 70 -38.49 26.15 4.14
CA THR A 70 -39.19 25.93 2.87
C THR A 70 -38.26 26.25 1.71
N VAL A 71 -38.49 25.59 0.56
CA VAL A 71 -37.65 25.80 -0.63
C VAL A 71 -37.93 27.21 -1.21
N SER A 72 -36.88 28.04 -1.29
CA SER A 72 -36.94 29.37 -1.87
C SER A 72 -36.56 29.39 -3.35
N SER A 73 -35.60 28.54 -3.73
CA SER A 73 -35.19 28.38 -5.13
C SER A 73 -34.64 26.98 -5.40
N THR A 74 -34.63 26.60 -6.67
CA THR A 74 -34.11 25.29 -7.10
C THR A 74 -33.19 25.44 -8.31
N VAL A 75 -31.98 24.92 -8.21
CA VAL A 75 -31.04 24.79 -9.33
C VAL A 75 -30.95 23.31 -9.72
N LYS A 76 -31.01 23.05 -11.02
CA LYS A 76 -30.81 21.68 -11.56
C LYS A 76 -29.56 21.64 -12.42
N ASP A 77 -28.86 20.51 -12.37
CA ASP A 77 -27.66 20.27 -13.17
C ASP A 77 -27.59 18.81 -13.59
N SER A 78 -26.79 18.50 -14.60
CA SER A 78 -26.57 17.13 -15.04
C SER A 78 -25.07 16.83 -15.13
N ILE A 79 -24.71 15.64 -14.73
CA ILE A 79 -23.30 15.19 -14.68
C ILE A 79 -23.19 13.82 -15.34
N ASP A 80 -22.01 13.53 -15.89
CA ASP A 80 -21.56 12.17 -16.11
C ASP A 80 -21.08 11.60 -14.75
N LEU A 81 -21.69 10.52 -14.29
CA LEU A 81 -21.40 9.95 -12.97
C LEU A 81 -20.00 9.38 -12.85
N THR A 82 -19.29 9.16 -13.97
CA THR A 82 -17.86 8.79 -13.95
C THR A 82 -16.98 9.96 -13.52
N GLN A 83 -17.49 11.20 -13.63
CA GLN A 83 -16.80 12.45 -13.28
C GLN A 83 -17.26 13.01 -11.91
N LEU A 84 -17.96 12.22 -11.10
CA LEU A 84 -18.57 12.70 -9.85
C LEU A 84 -17.53 13.30 -8.89
N SER A 85 -16.37 12.68 -8.75
CA SER A 85 -15.31 13.12 -7.83
C SER A 85 -14.68 14.47 -8.20
N THR A 86 -14.89 14.95 -9.43
CA THR A 86 -14.40 16.24 -9.91
C THR A 86 -15.51 17.28 -10.03
N TYR A 87 -16.73 16.94 -9.67
CA TYR A 87 -17.86 17.83 -9.79
C TYR A 87 -17.81 18.97 -8.78
N THR A 88 -17.94 20.16 -9.28
CA THR A 88 -18.04 21.39 -8.50
C THR A 88 -19.19 22.26 -9.00
N LYS A 89 -19.81 23.03 -8.08
CA LYS A 89 -20.88 23.95 -8.40
C LYS A 89 -20.79 25.19 -7.53
N ASP A 90 -20.80 26.37 -8.17
CA ASP A 90 -20.91 27.63 -7.48
C ASP A 90 -22.39 27.88 -7.16
N LEU A 91 -22.68 28.21 -5.92
CA LEU A 91 -24.03 28.41 -5.39
C LEU A 91 -24.01 29.58 -4.40
N PRO A 92 -25.05 30.41 -4.32
CA PRO A 92 -25.18 31.46 -3.30
C PRO A 92 -25.02 30.90 -1.86
N LYS A 93 -24.54 31.74 -0.94
CA LYS A 93 -24.50 31.40 0.49
C LYS A 93 -25.89 31.03 0.98
N GLY A 94 -26.02 29.92 1.73
CA GLY A 94 -27.32 29.49 2.22
C GLY A 94 -27.33 28.06 2.73
N THR A 95 -28.50 27.59 3.12
CA THR A 95 -28.72 26.19 3.55
C THR A 95 -29.43 25.44 2.41
N TYR A 96 -28.91 24.28 2.05
CA TYR A 96 -29.36 23.53 0.90
C TYR A 96 -29.81 22.10 1.27
N ASN A 97 -30.86 21.64 0.57
CA ASN A 97 -31.03 20.22 0.32
C ASN A 97 -30.45 19.91 -1.06
N ILE A 98 -29.59 18.90 -1.14
CA ILE A 98 -28.94 18.49 -2.38
C ILE A 98 -29.34 17.04 -2.66
N TYR A 99 -29.83 16.82 -3.86
CA TYR A 99 -30.24 15.50 -4.34
C TYR A 99 -29.47 15.16 -5.61
N LEU A 100 -29.10 13.90 -5.74
CA LEU A 100 -28.50 13.35 -6.96
C LEU A 100 -29.16 12.01 -7.27
N SER A 101 -29.67 11.85 -8.49
CA SER A 101 -30.23 10.58 -8.96
C SER A 101 -29.60 10.15 -10.28
N SER A 102 -29.41 8.86 -10.47
CA SER A 102 -29.05 8.32 -11.78
C SER A 102 -30.23 8.43 -12.77
N LYS A 103 -29.96 8.69 -14.05
CA LYS A 103 -31.02 8.82 -15.08
C LYS A 103 -31.66 7.49 -15.50
N ASN A 104 -30.99 6.36 -15.28
CA ASN A 104 -31.43 5.03 -15.68
C ASN A 104 -32.51 4.40 -14.77
N GLN A 105 -33.21 5.20 -13.96
CA GLN A 105 -34.18 4.74 -12.96
C GLN A 105 -35.31 3.85 -13.51
N THR A 106 -35.68 3.98 -14.76
CA THR A 106 -36.74 3.22 -15.39
C THR A 106 -36.30 1.85 -15.91
N SER A 107 -35.02 1.64 -16.17
CA SER A 107 -34.49 0.37 -16.69
C SER A 107 -34.72 -0.77 -15.69
N VAL A 108 -35.02 -1.98 -16.16
CA VAL A 108 -35.15 -3.18 -15.33
C VAL A 108 -33.77 -3.67 -14.89
N ALA A 109 -32.77 -3.59 -15.77
CA ALA A 109 -31.39 -3.95 -15.47
C ALA A 109 -30.43 -2.98 -16.16
N ASP A 110 -29.24 -2.81 -15.59
CA ASP A 110 -28.19 -1.93 -16.11
C ASP A 110 -26.81 -2.40 -15.63
N THR A 111 -25.77 -1.96 -16.31
CA THR A 111 -24.38 -2.15 -15.88
C THR A 111 -23.92 -1.08 -14.90
N PHE A 112 -24.72 -0.04 -14.69
CA PHE A 112 -24.48 0.99 -13.68
C PHE A 112 -25.56 0.93 -12.59
N ILE A 113 -25.14 1.09 -11.33
CA ILE A 113 -26.08 1.09 -10.20
C ILE A 113 -27.07 2.26 -10.32
N ARG A 114 -28.34 1.97 -10.06
CA ARG A 114 -29.39 2.99 -9.95
C ARG A 114 -29.51 3.43 -8.50
N PHE A 115 -29.47 4.72 -8.29
CA PHE A 115 -29.51 5.26 -6.94
C PHE A 115 -30.22 6.61 -6.88
N ASN A 116 -30.70 6.93 -5.68
CA ASN A 116 -31.07 8.26 -5.27
C ASN A 116 -30.23 8.61 -4.05
N ALA A 117 -29.55 9.76 -4.07
CA ALA A 117 -28.69 10.18 -2.99
C ALA A 117 -29.04 11.60 -2.57
N GLN A 118 -28.83 11.89 -1.29
CA GLN A 118 -29.13 13.22 -0.76
C GLN A 118 -28.22 13.59 0.41
N ILE A 119 -28.14 14.89 0.62
CA ILE A 119 -27.75 15.50 1.89
C ILE A 119 -28.74 16.64 2.16
N THR A 120 -29.24 16.73 3.38
CA THR A 120 -30.25 17.71 3.76
C THR A 120 -29.65 18.73 4.70
N ARG A 121 -30.09 20.01 4.58
CA ARG A 121 -29.71 21.13 5.44
C ARG A 121 -28.19 21.38 5.48
N LEU A 122 -27.52 21.25 4.35
CA LEU A 122 -26.11 21.60 4.22
C LEU A 122 -25.96 23.13 4.20
N THR A 123 -25.28 23.71 5.17
CA THR A 123 -25.00 25.16 5.19
C THR A 123 -23.74 25.43 4.38
N LEU A 124 -23.88 26.17 3.29
CA LEU A 124 -22.83 26.59 2.39
C LEU A 124 -22.48 28.06 2.66
N ALA A 125 -21.44 28.29 3.46
CA ALA A 125 -20.95 29.63 3.79
C ALA A 125 -19.63 29.97 3.05
N GLN A 126 -18.88 28.93 2.68
CA GLN A 126 -17.58 29.00 2.01
C GLN A 126 -17.41 27.75 1.13
N LYS A 127 -16.30 27.68 0.40
CA LYS A 127 -15.95 26.45 -0.36
C LYS A 127 -15.88 25.25 0.58
N GLN A 128 -16.62 24.20 0.23
CA GLN A 128 -16.62 22.96 1.01
C GLN A 128 -16.86 21.72 0.14
N THR A 129 -16.51 20.56 0.70
CA THR A 129 -16.71 19.25 0.08
C THR A 129 -17.77 18.48 0.83
N ALA A 130 -18.64 17.76 0.11
CA ALA A 130 -19.71 16.97 0.70
C ALA A 130 -19.76 15.57 0.08
N SER A 131 -20.24 14.59 0.87
CA SER A 131 -20.59 13.25 0.44
C SER A 131 -22.09 13.05 0.62
N LEU A 132 -22.74 12.47 -0.41
CA LEU A 132 -24.17 12.23 -0.39
C LEU A 132 -24.46 10.80 0.13
N THR A 133 -25.50 10.65 0.93
CA THR A 133 -26.02 9.34 1.32
C THR A 133 -27.00 8.86 0.28
N GLY A 134 -26.69 7.70 -0.35
CA GLY A 134 -27.49 7.11 -1.41
C GLY A 134 -28.33 5.94 -0.94
N THR A 135 -29.39 5.67 -1.69
CA THR A 135 -30.21 4.45 -1.60
C THR A 135 -30.33 3.81 -2.98
N THR A 136 -30.47 2.50 -3.05
CA THR A 136 -30.69 1.76 -4.29
C THR A 136 -31.74 0.68 -4.09
N ASN A 137 -32.49 0.38 -5.15
CA ASN A 137 -33.42 -0.74 -5.22
C ASN A 137 -32.86 -1.88 -6.08
N ASP A 138 -31.59 -1.87 -6.37
CA ASP A 138 -30.94 -2.91 -7.16
C ASP A 138 -30.59 -4.14 -6.33
N ALA A 139 -30.55 -5.26 -7.01
CA ALA A 139 -29.79 -6.46 -6.71
C ALA A 139 -28.59 -6.54 -7.66
N LEU A 140 -27.58 -7.29 -7.29
CA LEU A 140 -26.39 -7.52 -8.10
C LEU A 140 -26.32 -9.00 -8.50
N ILE A 141 -26.06 -9.28 -9.77
CA ILE A 141 -25.74 -10.63 -10.25
C ILE A 141 -24.30 -10.63 -10.72
N THR A 142 -23.51 -11.60 -10.25
CA THR A 142 -22.09 -11.75 -10.62
C THR A 142 -21.80 -13.18 -11.05
N ILE A 143 -20.90 -13.33 -12.03
CA ILE A 143 -20.43 -14.61 -12.55
C ILE A 143 -18.91 -14.49 -12.73
N ASN A 144 -18.15 -15.40 -12.14
CA ASN A 144 -16.70 -15.42 -12.39
C ASN A 144 -16.42 -15.66 -13.88
N LYS A 145 -15.57 -14.85 -14.48
CA LYS A 145 -15.22 -14.93 -15.91
C LYS A 145 -14.73 -16.32 -16.32
N ASN A 146 -14.03 -17.01 -15.44
CA ASN A 146 -13.48 -18.34 -15.71
C ASN A 146 -14.54 -19.43 -15.88
N LEU A 147 -15.77 -19.18 -15.43
CA LEU A 147 -16.91 -20.09 -15.64
C LEU A 147 -17.57 -19.89 -17.00
N VAL A 148 -17.25 -18.82 -17.72
CA VAL A 148 -17.88 -18.42 -18.97
C VAL A 148 -16.93 -18.68 -20.12
N ALA A 149 -17.41 -19.37 -21.16
CA ALA A 149 -16.62 -19.65 -22.37
C ALA A 149 -16.10 -18.36 -23.04
N ALA A 150 -14.88 -18.40 -23.57
CA ALA A 150 -14.10 -17.22 -23.99
C ALA A 150 -14.85 -16.25 -24.93
N ASN A 151 -15.69 -16.74 -25.80
CA ASN A 151 -16.43 -15.93 -26.77
C ASN A 151 -17.90 -15.72 -26.38
N ASN A 152 -18.23 -15.94 -25.12
CA ASN A 152 -19.59 -15.79 -24.63
C ASN A 152 -19.69 -14.61 -23.64
N THR A 153 -20.77 -13.86 -23.73
CA THR A 153 -21.12 -12.82 -22.75
C THR A 153 -22.41 -13.22 -22.09
N PRO A 154 -22.44 -13.40 -20.76
CA PRO A 154 -23.67 -13.71 -20.05
C PRO A 154 -24.78 -12.70 -20.33
N SER A 155 -26.03 -13.15 -20.26
CA SER A 155 -27.18 -12.28 -20.41
C SER A 155 -28.27 -12.63 -19.39
N PHE A 156 -29.01 -11.60 -18.99
CA PHE A 156 -30.21 -11.73 -18.14
C PHE A 156 -31.45 -11.33 -18.94
N LYS A 157 -32.41 -12.20 -19.01
CA LYS A 157 -33.69 -11.91 -19.63
C LYS A 157 -34.78 -11.87 -18.55
N ALA A 158 -35.30 -10.69 -18.27
CA ALA A 158 -36.43 -10.53 -17.38
C ALA A 158 -37.72 -11.08 -18.07
N ASP A 159 -38.61 -11.65 -17.28
CA ASP A 159 -39.86 -12.24 -17.82
C ASP A 159 -40.78 -11.21 -18.49
N SER A 160 -40.69 -9.95 -18.04
CA SER A 160 -41.46 -8.81 -18.55
C SER A 160 -40.87 -8.14 -19.79
N ILE A 161 -39.70 -8.58 -20.29
CA ILE A 161 -38.98 -7.90 -21.38
C ILE A 161 -38.55 -8.91 -22.43
N THR A 162 -38.65 -8.52 -23.70
CA THR A 162 -38.31 -9.39 -24.84
C THR A 162 -36.81 -9.50 -25.08
N SER A 163 -36.04 -8.41 -24.90
CA SER A 163 -34.61 -8.35 -25.18
C SER A 163 -33.78 -8.61 -23.92
N PRO A 164 -32.75 -9.48 -23.98
CA PRO A 164 -31.89 -9.72 -22.84
C PRO A 164 -30.91 -8.57 -22.60
N PHE A 165 -30.56 -8.33 -21.34
CA PHE A 165 -29.50 -7.43 -20.91
C PHE A 165 -28.15 -8.17 -20.90
N LYS A 166 -27.13 -7.61 -21.49
CA LYS A 166 -25.77 -8.15 -21.46
C LYS A 166 -25.05 -7.74 -20.17
N PHE A 167 -24.30 -8.67 -19.60
CA PHE A 167 -23.43 -8.39 -18.48
C PHE A 167 -22.22 -7.56 -18.95
N ALA A 168 -21.74 -6.67 -18.11
CA ALA A 168 -20.43 -6.06 -18.25
C ALA A 168 -19.38 -6.88 -17.50
N LEU A 169 -18.11 -6.67 -17.85
CA LEU A 169 -16.97 -7.35 -17.23
C LEU A 169 -16.12 -6.33 -16.47
N ILE A 170 -15.84 -6.60 -15.22
CA ILE A 170 -14.92 -5.82 -14.39
C ILE A 170 -14.22 -6.76 -13.40
N ASN A 171 -12.93 -6.58 -13.17
CA ASN A 171 -12.15 -7.30 -12.17
C ASN A 171 -12.32 -8.83 -12.20
N GLY A 172 -12.42 -9.43 -13.40
CA GLY A 172 -12.58 -10.87 -13.56
C GLY A 172 -14.01 -11.40 -13.32
N TYR A 173 -15.00 -10.53 -13.14
CA TYR A 173 -16.39 -10.90 -12.97
C TYR A 173 -17.27 -10.24 -14.03
N TYR A 174 -18.14 -11.02 -14.65
CA TYR A 174 -19.32 -10.51 -15.31
C TYR A 174 -20.32 -10.05 -14.26
N TYR A 175 -20.93 -8.89 -14.46
CA TYR A 175 -21.87 -8.32 -13.51
C TYR A 175 -23.04 -7.61 -14.19
N LEU A 176 -24.15 -7.53 -13.48
CA LEU A 176 -25.35 -6.79 -13.89
C LEU A 176 -26.14 -6.37 -12.65
N TYR A 177 -26.57 -5.13 -12.62
CA TYR A 177 -27.53 -4.65 -11.63
C TYR A 177 -28.96 -4.88 -12.16
N VAL A 178 -29.81 -5.49 -11.35
CA VAL A 178 -31.23 -5.79 -11.67
C VAL A 178 -32.08 -5.24 -10.56
N LYS A 179 -33.19 -4.57 -10.87
CA LYS A 179 -34.14 -4.12 -9.83
C LYS A 179 -34.58 -5.29 -8.94
N GLY A 180 -34.74 -5.03 -7.66
CA GLY A 180 -35.36 -5.97 -6.73
C GLY A 180 -36.81 -6.29 -7.15
N GLY A 181 -37.21 -7.54 -6.92
CA GLY A 181 -38.55 -8.04 -7.30
C GLY A 181 -38.68 -8.47 -8.77
N ILE A 182 -37.62 -8.47 -9.56
CA ILE A 182 -37.65 -8.91 -10.96
C ILE A 182 -37.34 -10.39 -11.06
N ALA A 183 -38.25 -11.14 -11.70
CA ALA A 183 -38.01 -12.51 -12.10
C ALA A 183 -37.45 -12.58 -13.53
N GLY A 184 -36.54 -13.53 -13.77
CA GLY A 184 -35.93 -13.72 -15.07
C GLY A 184 -34.95 -14.88 -15.10
N ALA A 185 -34.21 -15.00 -16.19
CA ALA A 185 -33.22 -16.06 -16.38
C ALA A 185 -31.86 -15.49 -16.80
N VAL A 186 -30.81 -15.94 -16.13
CA VAL A 186 -29.40 -15.73 -16.56
C VAL A 186 -29.02 -16.88 -17.48
N THR A 187 -28.38 -16.57 -18.62
CA THR A 187 -27.90 -17.54 -19.59
C THR A 187 -26.46 -17.23 -19.98
N PHE A 188 -25.60 -18.25 -20.00
CA PHE A 188 -24.22 -18.18 -20.49
C PHE A 188 -23.74 -19.56 -20.95
N SER A 189 -22.64 -19.63 -21.70
CA SER A 189 -21.99 -20.90 -22.04
C SER A 189 -20.91 -21.22 -21.01
N ASP A 190 -20.94 -22.42 -20.45
CA ASP A 190 -19.96 -22.91 -19.48
C ASP A 190 -18.59 -23.11 -20.15
N ASN A 191 -17.54 -22.64 -19.50
CA ASN A 191 -16.17 -22.72 -20.04
C ASN A 191 -15.63 -24.16 -20.10
N ALA A 192 -16.02 -25.01 -19.15
CA ALA A 192 -15.49 -26.38 -19.07
C ALA A 192 -16.13 -27.32 -20.10
N THR A 193 -17.42 -27.14 -20.39
CA THR A 193 -18.18 -28.07 -21.23
C THR A 193 -18.65 -27.46 -22.56
N GLY A 194 -18.61 -26.15 -22.70
CA GLY A 194 -19.17 -25.41 -23.83
C GLY A 194 -20.71 -25.40 -23.86
N GLN A 195 -21.39 -26.04 -22.89
CA GLN A 195 -22.84 -26.12 -22.86
C GLN A 195 -23.49 -24.82 -22.40
N THR A 196 -24.68 -24.54 -22.91
CA THR A 196 -25.47 -23.39 -22.45
C THR A 196 -26.11 -23.67 -21.11
N VAL A 197 -25.80 -22.82 -20.15
CA VAL A 197 -26.39 -22.84 -18.79
C VAL A 197 -27.44 -21.76 -18.70
N THR A 198 -28.62 -22.12 -18.22
CA THR A 198 -29.73 -21.18 -17.95
C THR A 198 -30.22 -21.36 -16.53
N LYS A 199 -30.24 -20.27 -15.74
CA LYS A 199 -30.76 -20.29 -14.37
C LYS A 199 -31.79 -19.20 -14.16
N ARG A 200 -32.98 -19.61 -13.75
CA ARG A 200 -34.03 -18.67 -13.31
C ARG A 200 -33.77 -18.19 -11.90
N LEU A 201 -34.06 -16.92 -11.66
CA LEU A 201 -33.97 -16.29 -10.35
C LEU A 201 -34.99 -15.16 -10.22
N SER A 202 -35.33 -14.84 -8.99
CA SER A 202 -36.08 -13.62 -8.62
C SER A 202 -35.20 -12.78 -7.75
N THR A 203 -34.96 -11.53 -8.13
CA THR A 203 -34.06 -10.63 -7.44
C THR A 203 -34.70 -10.02 -6.19
N ILE A 204 -33.91 -9.84 -5.14
CA ILE A 204 -34.30 -9.13 -3.93
C ILE A 204 -33.35 -7.90 -3.81
N THR A 205 -33.90 -6.75 -3.49
CA THR A 205 -33.17 -5.51 -3.29
C THR A 205 -31.95 -5.72 -2.36
N LEU A 206 -30.81 -5.16 -2.73
CA LEU A 206 -29.55 -5.23 -2.00
C LEU A 206 -28.94 -6.63 -1.84
N ASN A 207 -29.48 -7.65 -2.50
CA ASN A 207 -28.86 -8.97 -2.52
C ASN A 207 -27.86 -9.10 -3.66
N GLN A 208 -26.74 -9.81 -3.39
CA GLN A 208 -25.82 -10.26 -4.44
C GLN A 208 -26.06 -11.75 -4.74
N TYR A 209 -26.15 -12.06 -6.02
CA TYR A 209 -26.28 -13.42 -6.54
C TYR A 209 -24.97 -13.80 -7.26
N ASN A 210 -24.10 -14.56 -6.59
CA ASN A 210 -22.91 -15.14 -7.22
C ASN A 210 -23.31 -16.46 -7.88
N LEU A 211 -23.24 -16.50 -9.21
CA LEU A 211 -23.55 -17.72 -9.95
C LEU A 211 -22.28 -18.58 -10.09
N GLY A 212 -22.38 -19.82 -9.61
CA GLY A 212 -21.37 -20.87 -9.78
C GLY A 212 -21.89 -21.99 -10.67
N VAL A 213 -20.98 -22.77 -11.25
CA VAL A 213 -21.27 -24.00 -11.99
C VAL A 213 -20.62 -25.16 -11.27
N GLN A 214 -21.40 -26.20 -10.93
CA GLN A 214 -20.88 -27.42 -10.33
C GLN A 214 -21.05 -28.57 -11.33
N HIS A 215 -19.97 -29.27 -11.59
CA HIS A 215 -19.95 -30.44 -12.48
C HIS A 215 -19.99 -31.71 -11.63
N ASN A 216 -21.16 -32.35 -11.56
CA ASN A 216 -21.31 -33.65 -10.91
C ASN A 216 -21.67 -34.70 -11.97
N ASN A 217 -20.82 -35.70 -12.19
CA ASN A 217 -21.09 -36.88 -13.03
C ASN A 217 -21.68 -36.55 -14.42
N GLY A 218 -21.14 -35.53 -15.10
CA GLY A 218 -21.59 -35.13 -16.43
C GLY A 218 -22.88 -34.28 -16.47
N THR A 219 -23.43 -33.92 -15.34
CA THR A 219 -24.61 -33.04 -15.24
C THR A 219 -24.20 -31.67 -14.74
N LEU A 220 -24.45 -30.63 -15.52
CA LEU A 220 -24.25 -29.23 -15.15
C LEU A 220 -25.27 -28.78 -14.10
N GLN A 221 -24.84 -28.49 -12.90
CA GLN A 221 -25.67 -27.83 -11.88
C GLN A 221 -25.13 -26.42 -11.60
N VAL A 222 -25.99 -25.41 -11.85
CA VAL A 222 -25.72 -24.04 -11.40
C VAL A 222 -26.11 -23.95 -9.94
N ILE A 223 -25.12 -23.84 -9.07
CA ILE A 223 -25.36 -23.66 -7.64
C ILE A 223 -25.47 -22.17 -7.33
N PHE A 224 -26.62 -21.81 -6.76
CA PHE A 224 -26.68 -20.60 -5.97
C PHE A 224 -26.07 -20.92 -4.62
N THR A 225 -25.06 -20.17 -4.20
CA THR A 225 -24.90 -19.88 -2.79
C THR A 225 -25.84 -18.70 -2.50
N PRO A 226 -27.08 -18.92 -2.01
CA PRO A 226 -27.81 -17.83 -1.42
C PRO A 226 -26.97 -17.44 -0.23
N PHE A 227 -26.50 -16.18 -0.20
CA PHE A 227 -26.10 -15.62 1.08
C PHE A 227 -27.36 -15.69 1.94
N ALA A 228 -27.37 -16.61 2.91
CA ALA A 228 -28.43 -16.70 3.86
C ALA A 228 -28.49 -15.35 4.59
N TYR A 229 -29.54 -14.60 4.29
CA TYR A 229 -29.88 -13.39 5.01
C TYR A 229 -30.33 -13.81 6.39
N ASN A 230 -29.42 -14.01 7.31
CA ASN A 230 -29.73 -13.98 8.70
C ASN A 230 -29.74 -12.50 9.11
N SER A 231 -30.92 -11.91 9.12
CA SER A 231 -31.22 -10.67 9.83
C SER A 231 -31.04 -10.91 11.33
N VAL A 232 -29.86 -11.25 11.74
CA VAL A 232 -29.49 -11.22 13.13
C VAL A 232 -28.86 -9.85 13.34
N ASN A 233 -29.34 -9.14 14.35
CA ASN A 233 -28.58 -8.14 15.08
C ASN A 233 -27.34 -8.83 15.70
N ALA A 234 -26.50 -9.44 14.89
CA ALA A 234 -25.20 -9.91 15.28
C ALA A 234 -24.38 -8.64 15.48
N SER A 235 -24.07 -8.35 16.72
CA SER A 235 -23.12 -7.30 17.08
C SER A 235 -21.87 -7.52 16.23
N SER A 236 -21.66 -6.67 15.23
CA SER A 236 -20.46 -6.72 14.39
C SER A 236 -19.26 -6.59 15.30
N SER A 237 -18.46 -7.64 15.43
CA SER A 237 -17.26 -7.57 16.26
C SER A 237 -16.15 -6.87 15.49
N THR A 238 -15.59 -5.84 16.09
CA THR A 238 -14.39 -5.18 15.55
C THR A 238 -13.24 -6.19 15.53
N LEU A 239 -12.72 -6.47 14.36
CA LEU A 239 -11.56 -7.35 14.15
C LEU A 239 -10.27 -6.56 14.35
N LEU A 240 -10.19 -5.37 13.73
CA LEU A 240 -8.98 -4.57 13.63
C LEU A 240 -9.33 -3.08 13.59
N THR A 241 -8.50 -2.25 14.23
CA THR A 241 -8.50 -0.81 14.02
C THR A 241 -7.32 -0.46 13.10
N LEU A 242 -7.57 0.33 12.06
CA LEU A 242 -6.56 0.77 11.11
C LEU A 242 -6.33 2.27 11.27
N ASN A 243 -5.06 2.66 11.48
CA ASN A 243 -4.59 4.04 11.46
C ASN A 243 -3.71 4.22 10.24
N ILE A 244 -4.16 5.03 9.29
CA ILE A 244 -3.55 5.17 7.97
C ILE A 244 -2.93 6.55 7.81
N ASN A 245 -1.70 6.59 7.31
CA ASN A 245 -1.10 7.83 6.85
C ASN A 245 -1.76 8.24 5.53
N THR A 246 -2.56 9.31 5.59
CA THR A 246 -3.28 9.83 4.41
C THR A 246 -2.38 10.38 3.31
N ASN A 247 -1.10 10.63 3.62
CA ASN A 247 -0.08 11.07 2.67
C ASN A 247 0.84 9.94 2.20
N ASP A 248 0.50 8.67 2.49
CA ASP A 248 1.29 7.54 2.00
C ASP A 248 1.19 7.48 0.48
N TYR A 249 2.34 7.65 -0.19
CA TYR A 249 2.45 7.72 -1.65
C TYR A 249 1.85 6.49 -2.35
N TYR A 250 2.08 5.31 -1.79
CA TYR A 250 1.56 4.06 -2.35
C TYR A 250 0.04 3.98 -2.20
N PHE A 251 -0.50 4.43 -1.09
CA PHE A 251 -1.94 4.38 -0.84
C PHE A 251 -2.72 5.38 -1.70
N ILE A 252 -2.15 6.58 -1.92
CA ILE A 252 -2.77 7.61 -2.77
C ILE A 252 -2.83 7.17 -4.23
N ASN A 253 -1.80 6.47 -4.71
CA ASN A 253 -1.62 6.11 -6.12
C ASN A 253 -2.02 4.67 -6.43
N SER A 254 -2.84 4.04 -5.58
CA SER A 254 -3.26 2.65 -5.74
C SER A 254 -4.71 2.44 -5.34
N ASN A 255 -5.31 1.39 -5.90
CA ASN A 255 -6.47 0.77 -5.29
C ASN A 255 -5.99 -0.12 -4.14
N VAL A 256 -6.30 0.26 -2.92
CA VAL A 256 -5.90 -0.49 -1.73
C VAL A 256 -7.13 -1.16 -1.11
N TYR A 257 -7.00 -2.44 -0.78
CA TYR A 257 -8.05 -3.22 -0.13
C TYR A 257 -7.53 -3.80 1.18
N PHE A 258 -8.35 -3.73 2.21
CA PHE A 258 -8.13 -4.36 3.51
C PHE A 258 -9.09 -5.53 3.65
N ILE A 259 -8.55 -6.74 3.76
CA ILE A 259 -9.31 -7.99 3.72
C ILE A 259 -9.06 -8.76 5.00
N ALA A 260 -10.10 -9.14 5.71
CA ALA A 260 -10.02 -10.06 6.83
C ALA A 260 -10.61 -11.42 6.43
N THR A 261 -9.92 -12.52 6.81
CA THR A 261 -10.42 -13.88 6.62
C THR A 261 -10.34 -14.67 7.92
N ASP A 262 -11.12 -15.73 8.02
CA ASP A 262 -10.88 -16.75 9.03
C ASP A 262 -9.65 -17.61 8.69
N GLN A 263 -9.33 -18.57 9.54
CA GLN A 263 -8.18 -19.48 9.36
C GLN A 263 -8.29 -20.37 8.11
N ASN A 264 -9.51 -20.56 7.60
CA ASN A 264 -9.80 -21.37 6.41
C ASN A 264 -9.86 -20.52 5.12
N GLY A 265 -9.45 -19.26 5.17
CA GLY A 265 -9.45 -18.34 4.02
C GLY A 265 -10.84 -17.78 3.66
N LYS A 266 -11.89 -18.06 4.44
CA LYS A 266 -13.21 -17.46 4.24
C LYS A 266 -13.16 -15.99 4.59
N VAL A 267 -13.55 -15.13 3.65
CA VAL A 267 -13.57 -13.68 3.84
C VAL A 267 -14.61 -13.30 4.90
N LEU A 268 -14.17 -12.65 5.95
CA LEU A 268 -15.00 -12.08 7.03
C LEU A 268 -15.46 -10.67 6.68
N ASN A 269 -14.59 -9.90 6.04
CA ASN A 269 -14.85 -8.58 5.48
C ASN A 269 -13.76 -8.19 4.50
N ALA A 270 -14.10 -7.33 3.54
CA ALA A 270 -13.15 -6.68 2.64
C ALA A 270 -13.60 -5.25 2.36
N VAL A 271 -12.71 -4.29 2.57
CA VAL A 271 -13.00 -2.86 2.46
C VAL A 271 -11.98 -2.21 1.53
N LYS A 272 -12.46 -1.46 0.54
CA LYS A 272 -11.60 -0.60 -0.26
C LYS A 272 -11.26 0.65 0.53
N TYR A 273 -9.97 1.00 0.57
CA TYR A 273 -9.51 2.24 1.18
C TYR A 273 -10.04 3.45 0.38
N ILE A 274 -10.55 4.43 1.10
CA ILE A 274 -10.98 5.72 0.55
C ILE A 274 -9.92 6.75 0.94
N ASN A 275 -9.29 7.36 -0.05
CA ASN A 275 -8.25 8.38 0.18
C ASN A 275 -8.73 9.47 1.13
N GLY A 276 -7.87 9.83 2.09
CA GLY A 276 -8.18 10.81 3.13
C GLY A 276 -8.76 10.22 4.42
N THR A 277 -9.08 8.92 4.46
CA THR A 277 -9.52 8.26 5.68
C THR A 277 -8.30 7.92 6.55
N SER A 278 -8.19 8.55 7.73
CA SER A 278 -7.05 8.36 8.64
C SER A 278 -7.22 7.20 9.61
N THR A 279 -8.46 6.91 10.01
CA THR A 279 -8.76 5.84 10.97
C THR A 279 -10.09 5.21 10.65
N PHE A 280 -10.15 3.87 10.64
CA PHE A 280 -11.40 3.13 10.55
C PHE A 280 -11.30 1.76 11.23
N LYS A 281 -12.47 1.14 11.49
CA LYS A 281 -12.57 -0.18 12.09
C LYS A 281 -12.97 -1.20 11.03
N LEU A 282 -12.17 -2.24 10.87
CA LEU A 282 -12.52 -3.42 10.09
C LEU A 282 -13.28 -4.38 11.01
N SER A 283 -14.57 -4.55 10.75
CA SER A 283 -15.45 -5.41 11.56
C SER A 283 -15.87 -6.63 10.75
N SER A 284 -16.10 -7.76 11.39
CA SER A 284 -16.69 -8.92 10.73
C SER A 284 -18.14 -8.62 10.32
N LEU A 285 -18.54 -9.05 9.13
CA LEU A 285 -19.91 -8.93 8.64
C LEU A 285 -20.85 -9.96 9.27
N THR A 286 -20.27 -11.01 9.86
CA THR A 286 -21.01 -12.07 10.58
C THR A 286 -20.40 -12.24 11.96
N ALA A 287 -21.11 -12.94 12.86
CA ALA A 287 -20.56 -13.30 14.17
C ALA A 287 -19.23 -14.06 13.99
N PHE A 288 -18.20 -13.59 14.67
CA PHE A 288 -16.87 -14.19 14.64
C PHE A 288 -16.38 -14.39 16.08
N GLU A 289 -16.35 -15.65 16.49
CA GLU A 289 -16.04 -16.04 17.87
C GLU A 289 -14.58 -16.36 18.11
N GLN A 290 -13.80 -16.60 17.04
CA GLN A 290 -12.38 -16.91 17.16
C GLN A 290 -11.59 -15.68 17.61
N ASP A 291 -10.51 -15.91 18.34
CA ASP A 291 -9.61 -14.85 18.83
C ASP A 291 -8.63 -14.37 17.76
N ARG A 292 -8.42 -15.16 16.71
CA ARG A 292 -7.44 -14.88 15.66
C ARG A 292 -8.06 -15.02 14.28
N PHE A 293 -7.62 -14.16 13.38
CA PHE A 293 -8.01 -14.09 11.97
C PHE A 293 -6.80 -13.78 11.10
N ASN A 294 -6.92 -13.84 9.78
CA ASN A 294 -5.89 -13.38 8.87
C ASN A 294 -6.29 -12.01 8.30
N PHE A 295 -5.30 -11.13 8.14
CA PHE A 295 -5.49 -9.79 7.62
C PHE A 295 -4.58 -9.57 6.42
N PHE A 296 -5.13 -9.07 5.31
CA PHE A 296 -4.38 -8.82 4.09
C PHE A 296 -4.55 -7.37 3.65
N ILE A 297 -3.46 -6.80 3.16
CA ILE A 297 -3.43 -5.54 2.45
C ILE A 297 -3.08 -5.85 1.01
N VAL A 298 -4.00 -5.58 0.10
CA VAL A 298 -3.79 -5.74 -1.33
C VAL A 298 -3.64 -4.35 -1.94
N ILE A 299 -2.51 -4.10 -2.56
CA ILE A 299 -2.19 -2.84 -3.23
C ILE A 299 -2.12 -3.11 -4.73
N ASN A 300 -3.00 -2.46 -5.47
CA ASN A 300 -3.03 -2.50 -6.93
C ASN A 300 -2.77 -1.10 -7.48
N PRO A 301 -1.55 -0.80 -7.93
CA PRO A 301 -1.16 0.53 -8.39
C PRO A 301 -1.98 1.00 -9.59
N ILE A 302 -2.32 2.30 -9.60
CA ILE A 302 -3.01 2.96 -10.73
C ILE A 302 -1.99 3.54 -11.72
N ILE A 303 -0.77 3.82 -11.23
CA ILE A 303 0.31 4.43 -12.01
C ILE A 303 1.27 3.36 -12.55
N SER A 304 1.80 3.59 -13.74
CA SER A 304 2.79 2.71 -14.36
C SER A 304 4.12 2.69 -13.59
N GLY A 305 4.83 1.57 -13.64
CA GLY A 305 6.14 1.40 -13.00
C GLY A 305 6.09 0.89 -11.56
N PHE A 306 4.91 0.67 -10.99
CA PHE A 306 4.74 0.02 -9.70
C PHE A 306 4.06 -1.34 -9.85
N ASN A 307 4.53 -2.30 -9.07
CA ASN A 307 3.99 -3.65 -9.10
C ASN A 307 2.88 -3.83 -8.06
N PRO A 308 1.86 -4.64 -8.35
CA PRO A 308 0.88 -5.03 -7.35
C PRO A 308 1.55 -5.83 -6.22
N SER A 309 0.97 -5.74 -5.03
CA SER A 309 1.48 -6.48 -3.87
C SER A 309 0.38 -6.94 -2.94
N ILE A 310 0.64 -8.05 -2.26
CA ILE A 310 -0.17 -8.60 -1.18
C ILE A 310 0.71 -8.67 0.06
N THR A 311 0.30 -8.02 1.13
CA THR A 311 0.92 -8.20 2.45
C THR A 311 -0.09 -8.90 3.35
N GLY A 312 0.21 -10.12 3.76
CA GLY A 312 -0.63 -10.94 4.63
C GLY A 312 -0.07 -10.96 6.06
N TYR A 313 -0.92 -10.70 7.03
CA TYR A 313 -0.66 -10.87 8.45
C TYR A 313 -1.54 -12.03 8.94
N LEU A 314 -0.91 -13.16 9.17
CA LEU A 314 -1.59 -14.37 9.57
C LEU A 314 -1.74 -14.42 11.09
N GLN A 315 -2.78 -15.08 11.59
CA GLN A 315 -3.00 -15.27 13.02
C GLN A 315 -3.10 -13.97 13.84
N VAL A 316 -3.61 -12.90 13.23
CA VAL A 316 -3.78 -11.60 13.90
C VAL A 316 -4.77 -11.74 15.05
N LYS A 317 -4.44 -11.21 16.21
CA LYS A 317 -5.32 -11.21 17.36
C LYS A 317 -6.46 -10.21 17.18
N LYS A 318 -7.68 -10.62 17.48
CA LYS A 318 -8.87 -9.76 17.43
C LYS A 318 -8.70 -8.54 18.34
N GLY A 319 -9.08 -7.36 17.82
CA GLY A 319 -8.91 -6.09 18.53
C GLY A 319 -7.54 -5.44 18.37
N SER A 320 -6.65 -5.99 17.54
CA SER A 320 -5.35 -5.40 17.22
C SER A 320 -5.48 -4.04 16.52
N VAL A 321 -4.39 -3.27 16.53
CA VAL A 321 -4.29 -1.96 15.89
C VAL A 321 -3.20 -2.01 14.83
N TYR A 322 -3.58 -1.82 13.57
CA TYR A 322 -2.65 -1.64 12.48
C TYR A 322 -2.36 -0.16 12.28
N THR A 323 -1.10 0.21 12.23
CA THR A 323 -0.69 1.59 11.99
C THR A 323 0.34 1.62 10.87
N ASN A 324 0.04 2.34 9.76
CA ASN A 324 1.05 2.64 8.75
C ASN A 324 1.56 4.10 8.86
N ILE A 325 1.19 4.80 9.90
CA ILE A 325 1.75 6.12 10.20
C ILE A 325 3.19 5.88 10.63
N THR A 326 4.13 6.17 9.75
CA THR A 326 5.52 6.37 10.19
C THR A 326 5.49 7.63 11.05
N GLN A 327 5.66 7.48 12.34
CA GLN A 327 6.07 8.62 13.16
C GLN A 327 7.45 8.99 12.62
N GLY A 328 7.48 9.93 11.68
CA GLY A 328 8.73 10.54 11.28
C GLY A 328 9.37 11.09 12.55
N LEU A 329 10.64 10.81 12.74
CA LEU A 329 11.42 11.57 13.69
C LEU A 329 11.14 13.06 13.43
N PRO A 330 11.03 13.89 14.47
CA PRO A 330 10.80 15.31 14.28
C PRO A 330 11.79 15.78 13.23
N GLN A 331 11.28 16.40 12.16
CA GLN A 331 12.14 16.89 11.07
C GLN A 331 13.04 17.95 11.71
N LYS A 332 14.28 17.54 11.95
CA LYS A 332 15.31 18.47 12.35
C LYS A 332 15.75 19.19 11.08
N ASN A 333 16.03 20.48 11.18
CA ASN A 333 16.54 21.25 10.06
C ASN A 333 17.92 20.71 9.68
N PHE A 334 18.02 20.15 8.49
CA PHE A 334 19.27 19.68 7.92
C PHE A 334 19.86 20.75 7.01
N THR A 335 21.17 20.94 7.11
CA THR A 335 21.94 21.78 6.19
C THR A 335 22.77 20.89 5.29
N ILE A 336 22.87 21.24 4.01
CA ILE A 336 23.76 20.56 3.08
C ILE A 336 25.18 21.04 3.34
N LEU A 337 26.13 20.12 3.46
CA LEU A 337 27.56 20.35 3.63
C LEU A 337 28.30 19.82 2.40
N LYS A 338 29.19 20.63 1.84
CA LYS A 338 30.11 20.26 0.77
C LYS A 338 31.54 20.28 1.34
N PRO A 339 32.12 19.13 1.71
CA PRO A 339 33.49 19.05 2.15
C PRO A 339 34.46 19.21 0.96
N HIS A 340 35.44 20.10 1.10
CA HIS A 340 36.53 20.31 0.15
C HIS A 340 37.83 19.75 0.72
N LEU A 341 38.33 18.66 0.16
CA LEU A 341 39.55 18.03 0.63
C LEU A 341 40.79 18.90 0.27
N LYS A 342 41.61 19.17 1.27
CA LYS A 342 42.89 19.91 1.15
C LYS A 342 44.04 19.00 1.54
N ASN A 343 45.24 19.31 1.00
CA ASN A 343 46.48 18.60 1.31
C ASN A 343 46.33 17.08 1.19
N VAL A 344 45.76 16.63 0.07
CA VAL A 344 45.38 15.24 -0.16
C VAL A 344 46.66 14.39 -0.38
N PRO A 345 47.01 13.50 0.56
CA PRO A 345 48.11 12.56 0.34
C PRO A 345 47.69 11.41 -0.57
N VAL A 346 48.58 10.49 -0.86
CA VAL A 346 48.18 9.20 -1.45
C VAL A 346 47.36 8.43 -0.41
N PHE A 347 46.14 8.04 -0.77
CA PHE A 347 45.25 7.30 0.10
C PHE A 347 44.60 6.12 -0.64
N ASP A 348 44.11 5.14 0.12
CA ASP A 348 43.34 4.00 -0.39
C ASP A 348 41.85 4.26 -0.26
N ASN A 349 41.44 4.86 0.86
CA ASN A 349 40.04 5.12 1.19
C ASN A 349 39.90 6.33 2.13
N ILE A 350 38.86 7.14 1.92
CA ILE A 350 38.41 8.17 2.86
C ILE A 350 36.92 7.93 3.17
N ALA A 351 36.59 7.86 4.45
CA ALA A 351 35.25 7.82 4.95
C ALA A 351 34.90 9.13 5.66
N MET A 352 33.71 9.65 5.43
CA MET A 352 33.17 10.84 6.09
C MET A 352 31.75 10.55 6.61
N SER A 353 31.44 11.02 7.82
CA SER A 353 30.14 10.89 8.42
C SER A 353 29.80 12.10 9.28
N THR A 354 28.53 12.54 9.23
CA THR A 354 27.96 13.63 10.05
C THR A 354 26.99 13.02 11.01
N ALA A 355 26.97 12.09 11.66
CA ALA A 355 25.87 11.52 12.49
C ALA A 355 24.48 11.42 11.81
N THR A 356 24.33 11.91 10.59
CA THR A 356 23.11 11.89 9.79
C THR A 356 23.27 11.06 8.53
N ILE A 357 24.42 11.16 7.88
CA ILE A 357 24.75 10.45 6.64
C ILE A 357 26.24 10.15 6.58
N ASP A 358 26.62 9.08 5.93
CA ASP A 358 27.98 8.68 5.62
C ASP A 358 28.27 8.72 4.12
N ARG A 359 29.53 8.92 3.77
CA ARG A 359 30.06 8.83 2.40
C ARG A 359 31.44 8.18 2.43
N TYR A 360 31.70 7.38 1.41
CA TYR A 360 32.99 6.74 1.19
C TYR A 360 33.55 7.21 -0.14
N ILE A 361 34.85 7.59 -0.11
CA ILE A 361 35.60 7.96 -1.29
C ILE A 361 36.71 6.91 -1.45
N ASN A 362 36.56 6.01 -2.40
CA ASN A 362 37.62 5.09 -2.77
C ASN A 362 38.68 5.83 -3.60
N LYS A 363 39.89 5.27 -3.64
CA LYS A 363 41.04 5.81 -4.41
C LYS A 363 40.60 6.27 -5.80
N LEU A 364 40.67 7.57 -6.04
CA LEU A 364 40.20 8.18 -7.26
C LEU A 364 41.33 9.02 -7.90
N SER A 365 41.31 9.01 -9.23
CA SER A 365 42.09 9.96 -10.01
C SER A 365 41.68 11.40 -9.66
N ASP A 366 42.60 12.20 -9.28
CA ASP A 366 42.81 13.65 -9.18
C ASP A 366 41.67 14.68 -9.29
N THR A 367 40.44 14.32 -9.32
CA THR A 367 39.34 15.28 -9.40
C THR A 367 38.52 15.33 -8.11
N ALA A 368 38.42 16.52 -7.57
CA ALA A 368 37.65 16.87 -6.38
C ALA A 368 36.22 16.32 -6.44
N TYR A 369 35.96 15.27 -5.69
CA TYR A 369 34.62 14.76 -5.55
C TYR A 369 33.85 15.60 -4.54
N LEU A 370 32.94 16.41 -5.05
CA LEU A 370 31.92 17.12 -4.27
C LEU A 370 30.84 16.14 -3.86
N GLN A 371 31.08 15.36 -2.81
CA GLN A 371 29.99 14.59 -2.20
C GLN A 371 29.25 15.47 -1.20
N GLN A 372 27.96 15.65 -1.44
CA GLN A 372 27.11 16.36 -0.52
C GLN A 372 26.80 15.48 0.68
N LEU A 373 27.08 15.99 1.88
CA LEU A 373 26.62 15.45 3.14
C LEU A 373 25.46 16.27 3.66
N VAL A 374 24.71 15.72 4.57
CA VAL A 374 23.63 16.43 5.28
C VAL A 374 23.98 16.40 6.76
N TYR A 375 23.95 17.54 7.43
CA TYR A 375 24.24 17.60 8.85
C TYR A 375 23.18 18.36 9.63
N GLN A 376 23.07 18.03 10.90
CA GLN A 376 22.29 18.78 11.87
C GLN A 376 23.21 19.76 12.59
N GLU A 377 22.69 20.95 12.89
CA GLU A 377 23.44 21.95 13.65
C GLU A 377 23.98 21.39 14.97
N GLY A 378 25.27 21.65 15.26
CA GLY A 378 25.98 21.12 16.43
C GLY A 378 26.65 19.75 16.21
N SER A 379 26.38 19.05 15.09
CA SER A 379 27.14 17.84 14.75
C SER A 379 28.56 18.17 14.26
N LYS A 380 29.49 17.21 14.44
CA LYS A 380 30.83 17.27 13.89
C LYS A 380 30.88 16.47 12.58
N LEU A 381 31.86 16.75 11.75
CA LEU A 381 32.26 15.91 10.64
C LEU A 381 33.32 14.94 11.11
N TRP A 382 33.01 13.65 11.17
CA TRP A 382 34.04 12.62 11.32
C TRP A 382 34.65 12.33 9.96
N VAL A 383 35.99 12.29 9.92
CA VAL A 383 36.76 11.94 8.72
C VAL A 383 37.77 10.88 9.10
N GLN A 384 37.83 9.80 8.35
CA GLN A 384 38.84 8.74 8.48
C GLN A 384 39.49 8.51 7.12
N MET A 385 40.79 8.31 7.12
CA MET A 385 41.58 8.01 5.95
C MET A 385 42.38 6.72 6.18
N LEU A 386 42.38 5.86 5.17
CA LEU A 386 43.31 4.74 5.06
C LEU A 386 44.39 5.13 4.06
N SER A 387 45.64 5.10 4.49
CA SER A 387 46.81 5.34 3.66
C SER A 387 47.96 4.42 4.10
N ASN A 388 48.57 3.72 3.16
CA ASN A 388 49.67 2.78 3.45
C ASN A 388 49.33 1.76 4.55
N ASN A 389 48.10 1.20 4.52
CA ASN A 389 47.55 0.28 5.53
C ASN A 389 47.46 0.87 6.96
N GLN A 390 47.49 2.17 7.10
CA GLN A 390 47.32 2.84 8.38
C GLN A 390 46.05 3.71 8.35
N TYR A 391 45.24 3.59 9.38
CA TYR A 391 44.08 4.44 9.59
C TYR A 391 44.44 5.66 10.41
N SER A 392 44.03 6.83 9.95
CA SER A 392 44.04 8.08 10.71
C SER A 392 42.66 8.72 10.66
N TYR A 393 42.28 9.45 11.71
CA TYR A 393 40.98 10.12 11.76
C TYR A 393 41.01 11.42 12.55
N ASN A 394 39.94 12.20 12.44
CA ASN A 394 39.61 13.29 13.36
C ASN A 394 38.12 13.64 13.29
N PHE A 395 37.60 14.34 14.33
CA PHE A 395 36.32 15.01 14.35
C PHE A 395 36.48 16.50 14.12
N LEU A 396 36.03 16.98 12.98
CA LEU A 396 36.13 18.40 12.60
C LEU A 396 34.84 19.12 13.02
N THR A 397 34.99 20.30 13.63
CA THR A 397 33.85 21.15 13.97
C THR A 397 33.25 21.74 12.70
N ILE A 398 31.93 21.61 12.52
CA ILE A 398 31.20 22.27 11.44
C ILE A 398 30.68 23.60 12.00
N PRO A 399 31.15 24.76 11.49
CA PRO A 399 30.61 26.05 11.92
C PRO A 399 29.11 26.17 11.60
N LYS A 400 28.39 26.90 12.41
CA LYS A 400 26.95 27.11 12.25
C LYS A 400 26.63 27.71 10.88
N GLY A 401 25.66 27.12 10.18
CA GLY A 401 25.18 27.60 8.88
C GLY A 401 26.17 27.38 7.72
N THR A 402 27.23 26.60 7.92
CA THR A 402 28.23 26.34 6.88
C THR A 402 27.70 25.40 5.82
N ALA A 403 27.75 25.83 4.56
CA ALA A 403 27.44 24.97 3.40
C ALA A 403 28.70 24.34 2.79
N ASP A 404 29.85 24.96 2.96
CA ASP A 404 31.16 24.52 2.42
C ASP A 404 32.17 24.41 3.57
N LEU A 405 32.95 23.34 3.62
CA LEU A 405 33.92 23.07 4.68
C LEU A 405 35.22 22.55 4.06
N ASP A 406 36.35 23.28 4.31
CA ASP A 406 37.67 22.79 3.97
C ASP A 406 38.08 21.68 4.96
N VAL A 407 38.40 20.52 4.43
CA VAL A 407 38.84 19.34 5.16
C VAL A 407 40.32 19.12 4.87
N ASP A 408 41.19 19.60 5.76
CA ASP A 408 42.63 19.39 5.65
C ASP A 408 42.99 18.00 6.16
N LEU A 409 43.40 17.12 5.26
CA LEU A 409 43.74 15.74 5.59
C LEU A 409 45.00 15.59 6.44
N HIS A 410 45.86 16.62 6.50
CA HIS A 410 46.98 16.64 7.46
C HIS A 410 46.54 16.77 8.93
N GLN A 411 45.30 17.21 9.17
CA GLN A 411 44.72 17.25 10.52
C GLN A 411 44.23 15.89 11.02
N LEU A 412 44.23 14.84 10.19
CA LEU A 412 43.87 13.49 10.59
C LEU A 412 45.04 12.83 11.35
N THR A 413 45.25 13.26 12.58
CA THR A 413 46.39 12.85 13.39
C THR A 413 46.09 11.75 14.42
N GLN A 414 44.83 11.44 14.62
CA GLN A 414 44.45 10.43 15.59
C GLN A 414 44.46 9.01 14.99
N THR A 415 44.98 8.06 15.74
CA THR A 415 44.96 6.66 15.38
C THR A 415 43.73 5.99 16.03
N PRO A 416 42.85 5.31 15.28
CA PRO A 416 41.70 4.64 15.86
C PRO A 416 42.12 3.49 16.78
N LEU A 417 41.19 3.10 17.65
CA LEU A 417 41.28 1.86 18.38
C LEU A 417 40.99 0.71 17.40
N VAL A 418 41.65 -0.41 17.64
CA VAL A 418 41.43 -1.66 16.89
C VAL A 418 40.82 -2.68 17.83
N LYS A 419 39.80 -3.38 17.35
CA LYS A 419 39.20 -4.46 18.08
C LYS A 419 39.03 -5.66 17.16
N HIS A 420 39.52 -6.80 17.57
CA HIS A 420 39.28 -8.07 16.90
C HIS A 420 37.90 -8.57 17.23
N VAL A 421 37.09 -8.83 16.20
CA VAL A 421 35.72 -9.35 16.33
C VAL A 421 35.56 -10.68 15.63
N THR A 422 34.71 -11.54 16.17
CA THR A 422 34.53 -12.91 15.67
C THR A 422 33.04 -13.20 15.44
N ALA A 423 32.76 -14.20 14.62
CA ALA A 423 31.41 -14.70 14.37
C ALA A 423 31.39 -16.25 14.35
N PRO A 424 30.26 -16.88 14.63
CA PRO A 424 30.11 -18.34 14.52
C PRO A 424 30.21 -18.88 13.09
N GLY A 425 30.04 -18.04 12.07
CA GLY A 425 30.00 -18.42 10.66
C GLY A 425 30.85 -17.53 9.77
N ASN A 426 30.92 -17.86 8.50
CA ASN A 426 31.68 -17.17 7.45
C ASN A 426 30.88 -16.01 6.82
N TYR A 427 31.48 -15.30 5.85
CA TYR A 427 30.88 -14.12 5.22
C TYR A 427 30.43 -13.10 6.27
N PHE A 428 31.34 -12.81 7.18
CA PHE A 428 31.10 -11.97 8.32
C PHE A 428 31.11 -10.50 7.95
N PHE A 429 30.07 -9.75 8.34
CA PHE A 429 30.05 -8.30 8.24
C PHE A 429 29.84 -7.67 9.62
N TYR A 430 30.37 -6.47 9.78
CA TYR A 430 30.29 -5.72 11.01
C TYR A 430 30.30 -4.22 10.73
N SER A 431 29.32 -3.47 11.21
CA SER A 431 29.23 -2.02 11.04
C SER A 431 28.88 -1.36 12.36
N ILE A 432 29.51 -0.25 12.66
CA ILE A 432 29.35 0.50 13.90
C ILE A 432 28.77 1.88 13.60
N ASN A 433 27.62 2.18 14.19
CA ASN A 433 27.07 3.52 14.25
C ASN A 433 27.11 4.01 15.69
N ALA A 434 27.83 5.09 15.97
CA ALA A 434 27.92 5.67 17.31
C ALA A 434 27.03 6.91 17.42
N LYS A 435 26.16 6.95 18.40
CA LYS A 435 25.25 8.06 18.65
C LYS A 435 25.91 9.10 19.55
N PRO A 436 26.04 10.36 19.09
CA PRO A 436 26.70 11.41 19.87
C PRO A 436 25.90 11.84 21.09
N ASP A 437 24.58 11.68 21.06
CA ASP A 437 23.66 11.91 22.18
C ASP A 437 22.42 11.01 22.04
N THR A 438 21.51 11.13 23.01
CA THR A 438 20.27 10.38 23.01
C THR A 438 19.21 10.90 22.03
N ASP A 439 19.47 12.02 21.32
CA ASP A 439 18.48 12.66 20.42
C ASP A 439 18.74 12.43 18.93
N TYR A 440 19.83 11.77 18.55
CA TYR A 440 20.11 11.40 17.17
C TYR A 440 19.43 10.06 16.79
N ALA A 441 18.71 10.09 15.70
CA ALA A 441 18.11 8.89 15.11
C ALA A 441 19.15 8.00 14.46
N GLN A 442 20.18 8.63 13.86
CA GLN A 442 21.31 7.98 13.24
C GLN A 442 22.58 8.37 14.00
N GLY A 443 23.64 7.64 13.78
CA GLY A 443 24.93 7.89 14.40
C GLY A 443 26.03 8.06 13.36
N TYR A 444 27.24 8.36 13.84
CA TYR A 444 28.42 8.30 13.01
C TYR A 444 28.69 6.85 12.59
N ARG A 445 28.71 6.57 11.31
CA ARG A 445 29.17 5.27 10.81
C ARG A 445 30.69 5.29 10.69
N PHE A 446 31.36 4.58 11.60
CA PHE A 446 32.81 4.59 11.67
C PHE A 446 33.48 3.60 10.74
N TYR A 447 32.94 2.39 10.68
CA TYR A 447 33.56 1.30 9.95
C TYR A 447 32.54 0.28 9.48
N THR A 448 32.77 -0.23 8.29
CA THR A 448 32.04 -1.40 7.77
C THR A 448 33.07 -2.41 7.30
N MET A 449 33.11 -3.54 7.95
CA MET A 449 33.91 -4.68 7.55
C MET A 449 33.01 -5.71 6.86
N SER A 450 33.49 -6.25 5.75
CA SER A 450 32.92 -7.44 5.13
C SER A 450 34.06 -8.36 4.72
N THR A 451 34.02 -9.59 5.18
CA THR A 451 35.04 -10.59 4.92
C THR A 451 34.43 -11.96 4.69
N ILE A 452 35.10 -12.80 3.91
CA ILE A 452 34.69 -14.20 3.73
C ILE A 452 35.09 -15.07 4.95
N ALA A 453 35.99 -14.59 5.81
CA ALA A 453 36.36 -15.24 7.07
C ALA A 453 35.27 -15.06 8.14
N ASN A 454 35.45 -15.71 9.27
CA ASN A 454 34.59 -15.60 10.44
C ASN A 454 35.12 -14.63 11.51
N SER A 455 36.13 -13.84 11.19
CA SER A 455 36.70 -12.85 12.08
C SER A 455 37.39 -11.74 11.32
N GLY A 456 37.64 -10.62 11.99
CA GLY A 456 38.39 -9.49 11.43
C GLY A 456 38.57 -8.37 12.42
N ASP A 457 39.34 -7.37 12.04
CA ASP A 457 39.63 -6.21 12.85
C ASP A 457 38.72 -5.04 12.45
N ILE A 458 38.12 -4.39 13.44
CA ILE A 458 37.32 -3.18 13.27
C ILE A 458 38.07 -1.99 13.86
N TYR A 459 37.88 -0.85 13.21
CA TYR A 459 38.54 0.40 13.56
C TYR A 459 37.50 1.43 13.98
N TYR A 460 37.68 2.03 15.18
CA TYR A 460 36.73 3.00 15.72
C TYR A 460 37.44 4.09 16.52
N PRO A 461 36.82 5.28 16.69
CA PRO A 461 37.46 6.39 17.40
C PRO A 461 37.70 6.07 18.88
N ARG A 462 38.64 6.82 19.49
CA ARG A 462 38.95 6.74 20.93
C ARG A 462 37.87 7.42 21.79
N GLU A 463 37.08 8.29 21.19
CA GLU A 463 35.98 8.98 21.84
C GLU A 463 34.93 7.98 22.30
N THR A 464 34.36 8.23 23.47
CA THR A 464 33.26 7.43 24.00
C THR A 464 31.92 8.05 23.60
N PHE A 465 30.97 7.19 23.23
CA PHE A 465 29.64 7.59 22.85
C PHE A 465 28.60 7.02 23.83
N PRO A 466 27.51 7.74 24.07
CA PRO A 466 26.44 7.25 24.96
C PRO A 466 25.85 5.92 24.51
N GLU A 467 25.81 5.66 23.20
CA GLU A 467 25.19 4.47 22.62
C GLU A 467 25.81 4.14 21.26
N TYR A 468 25.88 2.86 20.95
CA TYR A 468 26.28 2.30 19.67
C TYR A 468 25.16 1.42 19.11
N ASP A 469 24.87 1.57 17.80
CA ASP A 469 24.13 0.58 17.03
C ASP A 469 25.12 -0.25 16.23
N ILE A 470 25.10 -1.55 16.45
CA ILE A 470 25.94 -2.50 15.76
C ILE A 470 25.08 -3.31 14.80
N TYR A 471 25.43 -3.24 13.53
CA TYR A 471 24.87 -4.08 12.48
C TYR A 471 25.89 -5.18 12.19
N THR A 472 25.54 -6.42 12.41
CA THR A 472 26.45 -7.54 12.18
C THR A 472 25.70 -8.76 11.67
N GLY A 473 26.39 -9.61 10.96
CA GLY A 473 25.84 -10.87 10.47
C GLY A 473 26.89 -11.79 9.88
N TYR A 474 26.50 -13.04 9.68
CA TYR A 474 27.34 -14.10 9.15
C TYR A 474 26.50 -15.17 8.48
N THR A 475 27.14 -16.09 7.78
CA THR A 475 26.50 -17.22 7.10
C THR A 475 26.97 -18.54 7.66
N ILE A 476 26.06 -19.46 7.95
CA ILE A 476 26.34 -20.86 8.26
C ILE A 476 25.60 -21.73 7.24
N GLY A 477 26.35 -22.43 6.38
CA GLY A 477 25.77 -23.19 5.29
C GLY A 477 24.99 -22.30 4.34
N GLN A 478 23.70 -22.52 4.22
CA GLN A 478 22.78 -21.72 3.36
C GLN A 478 21.99 -20.66 4.13
N PHE A 479 22.23 -20.52 5.43
CA PHE A 479 21.50 -19.60 6.29
C PHE A 479 22.31 -18.35 6.57
N GLN A 480 21.67 -17.19 6.39
CA GLN A 480 22.20 -15.89 6.76
C GLN A 480 21.64 -15.48 8.12
N TYR A 481 22.53 -15.12 9.03
CA TYR A 481 22.21 -14.59 10.35
C TYR A 481 22.48 -13.08 10.34
N SER A 482 21.53 -12.28 10.81
CA SER A 482 21.66 -10.83 10.86
C SER A 482 21.22 -10.29 12.22
N PHE A 483 21.94 -9.29 12.72
CA PHE A 483 21.71 -8.71 14.05
C PHE A 483 21.80 -7.20 14.00
N VAL A 484 20.90 -6.56 14.71
CA VAL A 484 21.00 -5.17 15.11
C VAL A 484 21.07 -5.15 16.63
N LEU A 485 22.15 -4.63 17.17
CA LEU A 485 22.39 -4.58 18.60
C LEU A 485 22.58 -3.12 19.03
N THR A 486 21.86 -2.70 20.01
CA THR A 486 22.01 -1.36 20.60
C THR A 486 22.56 -1.48 22.02
N GLY A 487 23.61 -0.73 22.34
CA GLY A 487 24.24 -0.78 23.66
C GLY A 487 25.35 0.25 23.87
N LYS A 488 25.90 0.26 25.06
CA LYS A 488 26.98 1.18 25.47
C LYS A 488 28.39 0.70 25.09
N THR A 489 28.51 -0.54 24.65
CA THR A 489 29.79 -1.19 24.31
C THR A 489 29.70 -1.87 22.97
N ILE A 490 30.84 -1.97 22.31
CA ILE A 490 31.01 -2.70 21.05
C ILE A 490 31.35 -4.15 21.40
N PRO A 491 30.51 -5.16 21.04
CA PRO A 491 30.77 -6.56 21.33
C PRO A 491 32.02 -7.09 20.58
N ASP A 492 32.69 -8.10 21.14
CA ASP A 492 33.83 -8.80 20.53
C ASP A 492 33.37 -9.95 19.64
N GLN A 493 32.15 -10.39 19.82
CA GLN A 493 31.59 -11.52 19.10
C GLN A 493 30.19 -11.21 18.61
N ALA A 494 29.89 -11.59 17.37
CA ALA A 494 28.53 -11.59 16.87
C ALA A 494 27.69 -12.61 17.68
N PRO A 495 26.46 -12.27 18.09
CA PRO A 495 25.65 -13.17 18.89
C PRO A 495 25.19 -14.39 18.09
N GLY A 496 24.80 -15.44 18.80
CA GLY A 496 24.01 -16.53 18.25
C GLY A 496 22.52 -16.21 18.19
N PHE A 497 21.80 -16.98 17.38
CA PHE A 497 20.35 -16.97 17.35
C PHE A 497 19.82 -18.41 17.49
N ASP A 498 19.10 -18.69 18.57
CA ASP A 498 18.64 -20.04 18.94
C ASP A 498 17.39 -20.49 18.19
N ALA A 499 17.10 -19.89 17.06
CA ALA A 499 16.00 -20.30 16.20
C ALA A 499 16.53 -21.04 14.98
N SER A 500 15.74 -21.98 14.49
CA SER A 500 16.02 -22.72 13.26
C SER A 500 14.74 -23.02 12.50
N PHE A 501 14.86 -23.27 11.21
CA PHE A 501 13.73 -23.66 10.38
C PHE A 501 14.15 -24.59 9.24
N SER A 502 13.14 -25.31 8.74
CA SER A 502 13.19 -25.98 7.45
C SER A 502 11.97 -25.56 6.63
N VAL A 503 12.14 -25.50 5.32
CA VAL A 503 11.06 -25.15 4.37
C VAL A 503 10.95 -26.28 3.36
N SER A 504 9.73 -26.70 3.08
CA SER A 504 9.37 -27.59 1.98
C SER A 504 8.35 -26.92 1.07
N GLY A 505 8.39 -27.30 -0.21
CA GLY A 505 7.65 -26.57 -1.25
C GLY A 505 8.35 -25.26 -1.64
N ASN A 506 8.05 -24.80 -2.85
CA ASN A 506 8.67 -23.62 -3.44
C ASN A 506 7.68 -22.58 -3.95
N ASN A 507 6.39 -22.74 -3.68
CA ASN A 507 5.35 -21.78 -4.09
C ASN A 507 4.23 -21.73 -3.05
N LEU A 508 3.34 -20.76 -3.19
CA LEU A 508 2.26 -20.51 -2.24
C LEU A 508 1.30 -21.69 -2.03
N THR A 509 1.17 -22.61 -2.98
CA THR A 509 0.24 -23.74 -2.86
C THR A 509 0.83 -24.93 -2.11
N ASN A 510 2.15 -25.11 -2.15
CA ASN A 510 2.84 -26.24 -1.55
C ASN A 510 3.82 -25.85 -0.45
N PHE A 511 3.89 -24.54 -0.12
CA PHE A 511 4.75 -24.04 0.94
C PHE A 511 4.36 -24.64 2.29
N SER A 512 5.35 -25.14 2.99
CA SER A 512 5.24 -25.42 4.41
C SER A 512 6.59 -25.20 5.10
N SER A 513 6.56 -24.78 6.34
CA SER A 513 7.76 -24.57 7.15
C SER A 513 7.61 -25.22 8.52
N THR A 514 8.73 -25.69 9.04
CA THR A 514 8.83 -26.13 10.43
C THR A 514 9.85 -25.23 11.12
N CYS A 515 9.45 -24.62 12.22
CA CYS A 515 10.27 -23.68 12.97
C CYS A 515 10.48 -24.21 14.38
N SER A 516 11.63 -23.87 14.98
CA SER A 516 11.94 -24.20 16.38
C SER A 516 12.79 -23.10 17.01
N GLY A 517 12.87 -23.12 18.34
CA GLY A 517 13.62 -22.14 19.12
C GLY A 517 12.83 -20.89 19.48
N LYS A 518 13.53 -19.81 19.81
CA LYS A 518 12.93 -18.56 20.27
C LYS A 518 12.96 -17.52 19.16
N PHE A 519 11.79 -17.20 18.64
CA PHE A 519 11.57 -16.12 17.67
C PHE A 519 10.20 -15.47 17.93
N ASP A 520 9.97 -14.30 17.42
CA ASP A 520 8.72 -13.57 17.62
C ASP A 520 7.75 -13.75 16.47
N TYR A 521 8.26 -13.84 15.24
CA TYR A 521 7.46 -14.08 14.05
C TYR A 521 8.32 -14.65 12.90
N TYR A 522 7.66 -15.20 11.90
CA TYR A 522 8.28 -15.51 10.63
C TYR A 522 7.79 -14.58 9.52
N HIS A 523 8.62 -14.44 8.50
CA HIS A 523 8.34 -13.72 7.29
C HIS A 523 8.67 -14.59 6.08
N ALA A 524 7.75 -14.69 5.12
CA ALA A 524 7.93 -15.42 3.87
C ALA A 524 7.62 -14.52 2.68
N SER A 525 8.55 -14.43 1.72
CA SER A 525 8.40 -13.62 0.52
C SER A 525 8.26 -14.50 -0.71
N PHE A 526 7.27 -14.20 -1.54
CA PHE A 526 7.02 -14.89 -2.80
C PHE A 526 6.98 -13.86 -3.92
N LEU A 527 7.51 -14.24 -5.06
CA LEU A 527 7.56 -13.39 -6.25
C LEU A 527 7.13 -14.18 -7.48
N ASN A 528 6.34 -13.55 -8.32
CA ASN A 528 6.02 -14.06 -9.63
C ASN A 528 6.25 -12.97 -10.70
N VAL A 529 6.95 -13.36 -11.75
CA VAL A 529 7.23 -12.49 -12.90
C VAL A 529 6.19 -12.76 -13.97
N HIS A 530 5.20 -11.88 -14.07
CA HIS A 530 4.17 -11.93 -15.10
C HIS A 530 4.53 -11.03 -16.30
N ALA A 531 3.94 -11.30 -17.44
CA ALA A 531 4.11 -10.45 -18.65
C ALA A 531 3.64 -8.98 -18.43
N GLY A 532 2.84 -8.70 -17.41
CA GLY A 532 2.31 -7.38 -17.08
C GLY A 532 2.92 -6.74 -15.83
N GLY A 533 3.95 -7.34 -15.23
CA GLY A 533 4.59 -6.86 -14.00
C GLY A 533 4.85 -7.99 -13.00
N ASN A 534 5.59 -7.68 -11.94
CA ASN A 534 5.86 -8.62 -10.86
C ASN A 534 4.76 -8.50 -9.81
N LEU A 535 4.23 -9.61 -9.33
CA LEU A 535 3.43 -9.63 -8.11
C LEU A 535 4.34 -10.01 -6.94
N ASN A 536 4.29 -9.24 -5.87
CA ASN A 536 5.00 -9.52 -4.62
C ASN A 536 4.00 -9.93 -3.53
N VAL A 537 4.25 -11.07 -2.88
CA VAL A 537 3.44 -11.57 -1.76
C VAL A 537 4.33 -11.71 -0.54
N GLU A 538 4.02 -10.94 0.49
CA GLU A 538 4.72 -10.95 1.78
C GLU A 538 3.78 -11.51 2.86
N LEU A 539 4.21 -12.54 3.56
CA LEU A 539 3.42 -13.16 4.62
C LEU A 539 4.16 -13.09 5.95
N TYR A 540 3.49 -12.54 6.96
CA TYR A 540 3.99 -12.43 8.33
C TYR A 540 3.09 -13.22 9.26
N SER A 541 3.67 -13.94 10.22
CA SER A 541 2.91 -14.63 11.25
C SER A 541 3.67 -14.66 12.57
N PRO A 542 3.03 -14.36 13.70
CA PRO A 542 3.67 -14.48 15.00
C PRO A 542 4.00 -15.94 15.34
N SER A 543 5.00 -16.14 16.18
CA SER A 543 5.52 -17.47 16.57
C SER A 543 4.52 -18.34 17.34
N ALA A 544 3.48 -17.72 17.88
CA ALA A 544 2.46 -18.40 18.69
C ALA A 544 1.72 -19.54 17.97
N GLY A 545 1.94 -19.70 16.68
CA GLY A 545 1.23 -20.65 15.84
C GLY A 545 2.07 -21.76 15.20
N ASN A 546 3.34 -21.97 15.56
CA ASN A 546 4.18 -23.00 14.94
C ASN A 546 4.13 -22.99 13.41
N CYS A 547 4.65 -22.02 12.70
CA CYS A 547 4.75 -21.98 11.22
C CYS A 547 3.60 -22.75 10.50
N ASN A 548 2.34 -22.46 10.86
CA ASN A 548 1.18 -23.25 10.45
C ASN A 548 0.85 -23.07 8.97
N SER A 549 0.25 -24.10 8.40
CA SER A 549 -0.43 -23.99 7.10
C SER A 549 -1.51 -22.92 7.15
N PHE A 550 -1.65 -22.15 6.08
CA PHE A 550 -2.66 -21.10 5.94
C PHE A 550 -3.43 -21.29 4.63
N VAL A 551 -4.65 -20.80 4.61
CA VAL A 551 -5.47 -20.77 3.41
C VAL A 551 -5.62 -19.31 2.97
N LEU A 552 -5.20 -19.02 1.74
CA LEU A 552 -5.36 -17.71 1.13
C LEU A 552 -6.72 -17.59 0.45
N PRO A 553 -7.36 -16.42 0.52
CA PRO A 553 -8.53 -16.13 -0.31
C PRO A 553 -8.10 -15.93 -1.76
N ASP A 554 -9.06 -15.98 -2.70
CA ASP A 554 -8.83 -15.56 -4.08
C ASP A 554 -8.69 -14.03 -4.15
N PHE A 555 -7.51 -13.55 -4.51
CA PHE A 555 -7.20 -12.13 -4.64
C PHE A 555 -7.45 -11.55 -6.04
N SER A 556 -7.84 -12.35 -7.03
CA SER A 556 -7.98 -11.91 -8.44
C SER A 556 -8.83 -10.66 -8.59
N GLN A 557 -9.96 -10.60 -7.87
CA GLN A 557 -10.88 -9.47 -7.91
C GLN A 557 -10.28 -8.14 -7.40
N TYR A 558 -9.28 -8.22 -6.52
CA TYR A 558 -8.65 -7.05 -5.90
C TYR A 558 -7.41 -6.58 -6.68
N LEU A 559 -6.77 -7.50 -7.40
CA LEU A 559 -5.55 -7.25 -8.17
C LEU A 559 -5.82 -6.80 -9.60
N ASN A 560 -7.09 -6.79 -10.05
CA ASN A 560 -7.46 -6.56 -11.45
C ASN A 560 -6.77 -7.53 -12.41
N MET A 561 -6.52 -8.74 -11.96
CA MET A 561 -5.92 -9.83 -12.73
C MET A 561 -7.00 -10.82 -13.17
N PRO A 562 -6.90 -11.42 -14.36
CA PRO A 562 -7.90 -12.42 -14.81
C PRO A 562 -7.93 -13.66 -13.90
N THR A 563 -6.79 -14.03 -13.32
CA THR A 563 -6.66 -15.12 -12.35
C THR A 563 -5.47 -14.85 -11.43
N PHE A 564 -5.67 -14.99 -10.12
CA PHE A 564 -4.57 -15.15 -9.18
C PHE A 564 -4.17 -16.62 -9.17
N ASN A 565 -2.91 -16.91 -9.54
CA ASN A 565 -2.39 -18.28 -9.55
C ASN A 565 -1.35 -18.47 -8.43
N PRO A 566 -1.75 -18.94 -7.25
CA PRO A 566 -0.81 -19.10 -6.13
C PRO A 566 0.33 -20.08 -6.44
N ALA A 567 0.15 -21.03 -7.36
CA ALA A 567 1.21 -21.98 -7.74
C ALA A 567 2.35 -21.32 -8.53
N ALA A 568 2.11 -20.16 -9.13
CA ALA A 568 3.13 -19.39 -9.84
C ALA A 568 3.91 -18.45 -8.93
N GLU A 569 3.46 -18.21 -7.70
CA GLU A 569 4.13 -17.37 -6.71
C GLU A 569 5.27 -18.15 -6.05
N ILE A 570 6.50 -17.94 -6.50
CA ILE A 570 7.69 -18.70 -6.08
C ILE A 570 8.29 -18.09 -4.81
N LEU A 571 8.58 -18.93 -3.84
CA LEU A 571 9.26 -18.54 -2.61
C LEU A 571 10.66 -18.02 -2.91
N THR A 572 10.94 -16.79 -2.50
CA THR A 572 12.25 -16.14 -2.69
C THR A 572 13.02 -15.99 -1.39
N ASN A 573 12.33 -15.83 -0.27
CA ASN A 573 12.95 -15.72 1.05
C ASN A 573 12.05 -16.28 2.14
N PHE A 574 12.68 -16.87 3.17
CA PHE A 574 12.03 -17.21 4.43
C PHE A 574 12.94 -16.80 5.59
N GLU A 575 12.36 -16.17 6.60
CA GLU A 575 13.09 -15.58 7.70
C GLU A 575 12.35 -15.77 9.02
N LEU A 576 13.10 -16.03 10.09
CA LEU A 576 12.63 -15.95 11.48
C LEU A 576 13.25 -14.73 12.13
N GLU A 577 12.45 -13.97 12.86
CA GLU A 577 12.88 -12.75 13.51
C GLU A 577 12.52 -12.71 14.99
N GLN A 578 13.41 -12.09 15.77
CA GLN A 578 13.20 -11.74 17.17
C GLN A 578 13.68 -10.32 17.42
N TYR A 579 12.86 -9.48 18.07
CA TYR A 579 13.29 -8.14 18.40
C TYR A 579 12.69 -7.59 19.69
N SER A 580 13.44 -6.66 20.29
CA SER A 580 12.99 -5.99 21.52
C SER A 580 11.75 -5.13 21.25
N GLY A 581 10.77 -5.22 22.12
CA GLY A 581 9.52 -4.45 22.00
C GLY A 581 8.52 -5.03 21.00
N PHE A 582 8.69 -6.31 20.62
CA PHE A 582 7.69 -6.99 19.80
C PHE A 582 6.31 -6.93 20.46
N ASN A 583 5.32 -6.50 19.70
CA ASN A 583 3.93 -6.46 20.11
C ASN A 583 3.02 -6.83 18.93
N GLU A 584 2.53 -8.07 18.92
CA GLU A 584 1.68 -8.56 17.84
C GLU A 584 0.37 -7.76 17.69
N GLN A 585 -0.18 -7.19 18.77
CA GLN A 585 -1.42 -6.41 18.72
C GLN A 585 -1.26 -5.06 18.01
N ASN A 586 -0.04 -4.54 17.95
CA ASN A 586 0.27 -3.26 17.31
C ASN A 586 1.01 -3.44 15.98
N PHE A 587 1.11 -4.65 15.45
CA PHE A 587 1.81 -4.94 14.18
C PHE A 587 3.24 -4.40 14.15
N THR A 588 3.95 -4.47 15.25
CA THR A 588 5.32 -3.93 15.32
C THR A 588 6.27 -4.62 14.36
N TYR A 589 6.05 -5.90 14.01
CA TYR A 589 6.84 -6.64 13.03
C TYR A 589 6.79 -6.06 11.60
N LYS A 590 5.73 -5.33 11.23
CA LYS A 590 5.68 -4.61 9.94
C LYS A 590 6.71 -3.50 9.83
N ASN A 591 7.08 -2.93 10.95
CA ASN A 591 7.91 -1.73 11.01
C ASN A 591 9.41 -2.04 11.09
N VAL A 592 9.82 -3.32 11.14
CA VAL A 592 11.22 -3.70 11.35
C VAL A 592 12.13 -3.08 10.31
N ASN A 593 11.82 -3.18 9.03
CA ASN A 593 12.61 -2.57 7.97
C ASN A 593 12.59 -1.02 7.96
N ARG A 594 11.68 -0.39 8.70
CA ARG A 594 11.55 1.08 8.86
C ARG A 594 12.07 1.56 10.23
N ILE A 595 12.27 0.64 11.17
CA ILE A 595 12.67 0.91 12.57
C ILE A 595 14.18 1.15 12.70
N PHE A 596 14.99 0.98 11.66
CA PHE A 596 16.40 1.38 11.68
C PHE A 596 16.65 2.84 12.10
N SER A 597 15.58 3.61 12.30
CA SER A 597 15.60 4.97 12.82
C SER A 597 15.14 5.09 14.29
N PHE A 598 14.77 3.99 14.98
CA PHE A 598 14.31 4.03 16.36
C PHE A 598 15.40 3.58 17.34
N ARG A 599 15.39 4.21 18.50
CA ARG A 599 16.35 3.97 19.59
C ARG A 599 16.07 2.66 20.32
N ASN A 600 17.13 2.07 20.87
CA ASN A 600 17.06 0.89 21.73
C ASN A 600 16.39 -0.33 21.08
N PHE A 601 16.69 -0.54 19.79
CA PHE A 601 16.16 -1.64 19.04
C PHE A 601 17.21 -2.75 18.91
N ASN A 602 16.89 -3.94 19.41
CA ASN A 602 17.69 -5.14 19.17
C ASN A 602 16.87 -6.08 18.28
N CYS A 603 17.46 -6.52 17.18
CA CYS A 603 16.87 -7.49 16.28
C CYS A 603 17.84 -8.64 16.04
N LYS A 604 17.30 -9.84 15.94
CA LYS A 604 18.01 -11.04 15.49
C LYS A 604 17.17 -11.69 14.42
N SER A 605 17.80 -12.08 13.34
CA SER A 605 17.14 -12.86 12.31
C SER A 605 18.02 -13.99 11.77
N ILE A 606 17.35 -15.01 11.25
CA ILE A 606 17.92 -16.07 10.43
C ILE A 606 17.09 -16.19 9.17
N SER A 607 17.71 -16.07 8.02
CA SER A 607 17.04 -16.14 6.73
C SER A 607 17.70 -17.13 5.78
N LYS A 608 16.92 -17.57 4.79
CA LYS A 608 17.38 -18.35 3.65
C LYS A 608 16.72 -17.80 2.39
N ALA A 609 17.56 -17.44 1.40
CA ALA A 609 17.10 -17.13 0.07
C ALA A 609 16.87 -18.42 -0.73
N PHE A 610 15.87 -18.39 -1.61
CA PHE A 610 15.52 -19.48 -2.52
C PHE A 610 15.62 -18.94 -3.96
N ASN A 611 16.33 -19.69 -4.82
CA ASN A 611 16.55 -19.37 -6.23
C ASN A 611 15.58 -20.13 -7.14
#